data_295332004c0b5d40fa5e00510492da4a
#
_entry.id   295332004c0b5d40fa5e00510492da4a
#
_cell.length_a   1.000
_cell.length_b   1.000
_cell.length_c   1.000
_cell.angle_alpha   90.00
_cell.angle_beta   90.00
_cell.angle_gamma   90.00
#
_symmetry.space_group_name_H-M   'P 1'
#
loop_
_entity.id
_entity.type
_entity.pdbx_description
1 polymer ?
#
loop_
_entity_poly.entity_id
_entity_poly.type
_entity_poly.pdbx_seq_one_letter_code
_entity_poly.pdbx_strand_id
1 'polypeptide(L)'
;MSKSIWFQPLTLEDFKNFSVNMDKHLGIKITDIGNDYLVGRMPVTERTKQPYGILHGGASCVLAESMGSTAAALTLDGTKKYPVGIEINANHISSPTDGHVYAKAVPVHIGGSTSVWNIDITDEQDKRVCFVRFTALHKSYPKND
;
A
#
# COMPACT_ATOMS: atom_id res chain seq x y z
N MET A 1 21.43 11.24 -7.97
CA MET A 1 20.50 10.21 -7.48
C MET A 1 19.65 10.80 -6.37
N SER A 2 18.33 10.66 -6.41
CA SER A 2 17.48 11.13 -5.33
C SER A 2 17.80 10.34 -4.04
N LYS A 3 17.83 11.02 -2.91
CA LYS A 3 18.03 10.39 -1.60
C LYS A 3 16.80 9.52 -1.30
N SER A 4 17.03 8.30 -0.79
CA SER A 4 15.94 7.42 -0.34
C SER A 4 15.14 8.08 0.80
N ILE A 5 13.82 7.90 0.76
CA ILE A 5 12.90 8.34 1.82
C ILE A 5 12.80 7.33 2.96
N TRP A 6 13.29 6.12 2.76
CA TRP A 6 13.20 5.03 3.73
C TRP A 6 14.16 5.25 4.91
N PHE A 7 13.71 4.90 6.10
CA PHE A 7 14.49 5.06 7.32
C PHE A 7 15.82 4.28 7.29
N GLN A 8 15.82 3.12 6.65
CA GLN A 8 17.01 2.28 6.44
C GLN A 8 17.07 1.77 4.99
N PRO A 9 18.25 1.35 4.50
CA PRO A 9 18.34 0.71 3.18
C PRO A 9 17.44 -0.51 3.10
N LEU A 10 16.72 -0.65 2.00
CA LEU A 10 15.77 -1.74 1.75
C LEU A 10 15.95 -2.28 0.34
N THR A 11 15.70 -3.57 0.19
CA THR A 11 15.66 -4.29 -1.08
C THR A 11 14.39 -5.13 -1.16
N LEU A 12 14.04 -5.60 -2.34
CA LEU A 12 12.87 -6.46 -2.53
C LEU A 12 12.96 -7.79 -1.75
N GLU A 13 14.18 -8.27 -1.46
CA GLU A 13 14.42 -9.47 -0.65
C GLU A 13 13.81 -9.37 0.76
N ASP A 14 13.81 -8.17 1.34
CA ASP A 14 13.28 -7.93 2.69
C ASP A 14 11.78 -8.21 2.78
N PHE A 15 11.09 -8.28 1.64
CA PHE A 15 9.64 -8.49 1.56
C PHE A 15 9.22 -9.90 1.16
N LYS A 16 10.12 -10.85 0.94
CA LYS A 16 9.79 -12.20 0.49
C LYS A 16 8.74 -12.91 1.35
N ASN A 17 8.75 -12.70 2.66
CA ASN A 17 7.84 -13.30 3.63
C ASN A 17 6.96 -12.26 4.33
N PHE A 18 6.81 -11.09 3.75
CA PHE A 18 6.13 -9.96 4.38
C PHE A 18 4.61 -10.09 4.43
N SER A 19 4.02 -10.83 3.48
CA SER A 19 2.56 -11.00 3.39
C SER A 19 2.04 -11.88 4.52
N VAL A 20 1.25 -11.31 5.41
CA VAL A 20 0.64 -11.98 6.58
C VAL A 20 -0.83 -11.59 6.71
N ASN A 21 -1.59 -12.34 7.51
CA ASN A 21 -2.97 -12.02 7.87
C ASN A 21 -3.86 -11.71 6.63
N MET A 22 -4.51 -10.56 6.59
CA MET A 22 -5.40 -10.14 5.51
C MET A 22 -4.66 -10.07 4.16
N ASP A 23 -3.45 -9.55 4.12
CA ASP A 23 -2.66 -9.45 2.89
C ASP A 23 -2.38 -10.83 2.30
N LYS A 24 -2.02 -11.78 3.16
CA LYS A 24 -1.83 -13.18 2.74
C LYS A 24 -3.12 -13.80 2.23
N HIS A 25 -4.23 -13.55 2.91
CA HIS A 25 -5.55 -14.07 2.52
C HIS A 25 -5.98 -13.57 1.14
N LEU A 26 -5.74 -12.30 0.84
CA LEU A 26 -6.07 -11.68 -0.45
C LEU A 26 -4.98 -11.86 -1.51
N GLY A 27 -3.84 -12.45 -1.17
CA GLY A 27 -2.73 -12.66 -2.10
C GLY A 27 -1.93 -11.39 -2.42
N ILE A 28 -1.96 -10.40 -1.53
CA ILE A 28 -1.20 -9.15 -1.68
C ILE A 28 0.29 -9.43 -1.46
N LYS A 29 1.13 -8.95 -2.37
CA LYS A 29 2.59 -9.08 -2.30
C LYS A 29 3.25 -7.79 -2.76
N ILE A 30 4.33 -7.40 -2.09
CA ILE A 30 5.20 -6.32 -2.55
C ILE A 30 6.02 -6.86 -3.72
N THR A 31 6.08 -6.09 -4.80
CA THR A 31 6.70 -6.51 -6.07
C THR A 31 7.80 -5.57 -6.55
N ASP A 32 7.84 -4.34 -6.05
CA ASP A 32 8.88 -3.38 -6.39
C ASP A 32 9.04 -2.32 -5.31
N ILE A 33 10.25 -1.79 -5.16
CA ILE A 33 10.57 -0.69 -4.27
C ILE A 33 11.65 0.19 -4.89
N GLY A 34 11.37 1.49 -4.99
CA GLY A 34 12.33 2.50 -5.41
C GLY A 34 12.77 3.40 -4.26
N ASN A 35 13.46 4.48 -4.59
CA ASN A 35 13.92 5.43 -3.57
C ASN A 35 12.78 6.19 -2.88
N ASP A 36 11.64 6.34 -3.56
CA ASP A 36 10.50 7.15 -3.14
C ASP A 36 9.13 6.54 -3.48
N TYR A 37 9.08 5.25 -3.78
CA TYR A 37 7.82 4.55 -4.04
C TYR A 37 7.88 3.08 -3.60
N LEU A 38 6.70 2.52 -3.35
CA LEU A 38 6.47 1.11 -3.08
C LEU A 38 5.37 0.58 -4.01
N VAL A 39 5.57 -0.61 -4.58
CA VAL A 39 4.56 -1.27 -5.41
C VAL A 39 4.18 -2.62 -4.82
N GLY A 40 2.90 -2.89 -4.73
CA GLY A 40 2.36 -4.20 -4.42
C GLY A 40 1.32 -4.62 -5.44
N ARG A 41 1.06 -5.92 -5.53
CA ARG A 41 0.03 -6.49 -6.40
C ARG A 41 -0.97 -7.34 -5.63
N MET A 42 -2.15 -7.48 -6.19
CA MET A 42 -3.21 -8.35 -5.69
C MET A 42 -3.87 -9.08 -6.86
N PRO A 43 -4.11 -10.41 -6.77
CA PRO A 43 -4.81 -11.13 -7.83
C PRO A 43 -6.30 -10.77 -7.84
N VAL A 44 -6.89 -10.75 -9.04
CA VAL A 44 -8.34 -10.62 -9.24
C VAL A 44 -8.94 -12.03 -9.32
N THR A 45 -9.44 -12.52 -8.19
CA THR A 45 -9.96 -13.89 -8.02
C THR A 45 -11.28 -13.87 -7.26
N GLU A 46 -11.86 -15.04 -6.99
CA GLU A 46 -13.09 -15.16 -6.19
C GLU A 46 -12.97 -14.51 -4.79
N ARG A 47 -11.75 -14.38 -4.24
CA ARG A 47 -11.51 -13.73 -2.94
C ARG A 47 -11.56 -12.22 -3.01
N THR A 48 -11.41 -11.63 -4.20
CA THR A 48 -11.29 -10.18 -4.40
C THR A 48 -12.36 -9.63 -5.32
N LYS A 49 -13.23 -10.49 -5.87
CA LYS A 49 -14.36 -10.10 -6.72
C LYS A 49 -15.62 -9.80 -5.90
N GLN A 50 -16.48 -9.00 -6.48
CA GLN A 50 -17.84 -8.78 -6.02
C GLN A 50 -18.83 -9.65 -6.86
N PRO A 51 -20.15 -9.73 -6.49
CA PRO A 51 -21.10 -10.68 -7.12
C PRO A 51 -21.26 -10.58 -8.64
N TYR A 52 -20.94 -9.45 -9.24
CA TYR A 52 -20.99 -9.27 -10.72
C TYR A 52 -19.73 -9.80 -11.45
N GLY A 53 -18.79 -10.47 -10.74
CA GLY A 53 -17.60 -11.08 -11.34
C GLY A 53 -16.46 -10.12 -11.65
N ILE A 54 -16.52 -8.89 -11.19
CA ILE A 54 -15.50 -7.86 -11.34
C ILE A 54 -14.80 -7.59 -10.01
N LEU A 55 -13.63 -6.96 -10.04
CA LEU A 55 -12.89 -6.59 -8.83
C LEU A 55 -13.79 -5.79 -7.88
N HIS A 56 -13.80 -6.18 -6.60
CA HIS A 56 -14.51 -5.48 -5.55
C HIS A 56 -13.76 -4.18 -5.19
N GLY A 57 -14.47 -3.06 -5.18
CA GLY A 57 -13.87 -1.76 -4.81
C GLY A 57 -13.23 -1.77 -3.42
N GLY A 58 -13.84 -2.46 -2.45
CA GLY A 58 -13.25 -2.66 -1.12
C GLY A 58 -11.92 -3.41 -1.14
N ALA A 59 -11.73 -4.36 -2.07
CA ALA A 59 -10.45 -5.05 -2.24
C ALA A 59 -9.36 -4.09 -2.75
N SER A 60 -9.69 -3.18 -3.66
CA SER A 60 -8.79 -2.09 -4.08
C SER A 60 -8.41 -1.19 -2.90
N CYS A 61 -9.36 -0.86 -2.03
CA CYS A 61 -9.07 -0.09 -0.81
C CYS A 61 -8.15 -0.83 0.15
N VAL A 62 -8.32 -2.15 0.33
CA VAL A 62 -7.41 -2.96 1.16
C VAL A 62 -6.00 -2.95 0.58
N LEU A 63 -5.85 -3.16 -0.73
CA LEU A 63 -4.54 -3.12 -1.38
C LEU A 63 -3.87 -1.74 -1.19
N ALA A 64 -4.62 -0.66 -1.40
CA ALA A 64 -4.11 0.70 -1.22
C ALA A 64 -3.73 0.99 0.25
N GLU A 65 -4.57 0.61 1.20
CA GLU A 65 -4.30 0.76 2.64
C GLU A 65 -3.04 0.00 3.04
N SER A 66 -2.88 -1.25 2.59
CA SER A 66 -1.70 -2.08 2.87
C SER A 66 -0.43 -1.44 2.32
N MET A 67 -0.47 -0.94 1.07
CA MET A 67 0.70 -0.31 0.47
C MET A 67 1.03 1.04 1.13
N GLY A 68 0.03 1.86 1.39
CA GLY A 68 0.20 3.17 2.05
C GLY A 68 0.72 3.03 3.48
N SER A 69 0.15 2.11 4.27
CA SER A 69 0.59 1.83 5.64
C SER A 69 2.01 1.26 5.68
N THR A 70 2.33 0.34 4.78
CA THR A 70 3.68 -0.22 4.69
C THR A 70 4.68 0.86 4.29
N ALA A 71 4.39 1.65 3.25
CA ALA A 71 5.27 2.74 2.84
C ALA A 71 5.48 3.75 3.98
N ALA A 72 4.42 4.13 4.70
CA ALA A 72 4.53 5.00 5.87
C ALA A 72 5.43 4.38 6.96
N ALA A 73 5.26 3.10 7.28
CA ALA A 73 6.08 2.40 8.27
C ALA A 73 7.57 2.40 7.90
N LEU A 74 7.89 2.19 6.63
CA LEU A 74 9.27 2.15 6.13
C LEU A 74 10.00 3.51 6.20
N THR A 75 9.27 4.62 6.33
CA THR A 75 9.86 5.96 6.54
C THR A 75 10.19 6.25 8.00
N LEU A 76 9.74 5.41 8.95
CA LEU A 76 9.84 5.64 10.38
C LEU A 76 10.93 4.77 11.03
N ASP A 77 11.48 5.28 12.13
CA ASP A 77 12.20 4.44 13.09
C ASP A 77 11.19 3.52 13.79
N GLY A 78 11.07 2.29 13.29
CA GLY A 78 10.13 1.29 13.78
C GLY A 78 10.34 0.85 15.25
N THR A 79 11.45 1.27 15.88
CA THR A 79 11.66 1.07 17.33
C THR A 79 10.97 2.15 18.18
N LYS A 80 10.58 3.27 17.56
CA LYS A 80 10.01 4.44 18.25
C LYS A 80 8.58 4.74 17.85
N LYS A 81 8.25 4.53 16.56
CA LYS A 81 6.95 4.91 15.99
C LYS A 81 6.39 3.83 15.08
N TYR A 82 5.08 3.85 14.93
CA TYR A 82 4.35 3.05 13.96
C TYR A 82 3.22 3.87 13.31
N PRO A 83 2.87 3.62 12.04
CA PRO A 83 1.77 4.33 11.39
C PRO A 83 0.42 3.72 11.75
N VAL A 84 -0.60 4.56 11.78
CA VAL A 84 -2.01 4.16 11.87
C VAL A 84 -2.77 4.94 10.80
N GLY A 85 -3.49 4.26 9.92
CA GLY A 85 -4.33 4.90 8.93
C GLY A 85 -5.46 5.68 9.60
N ILE A 86 -5.66 6.93 9.20
CA ILE A 86 -6.71 7.81 9.74
C ILE A 86 -7.70 8.29 8.67
N GLU A 87 -7.33 8.17 7.40
CA GLU A 87 -8.22 8.54 6.29
C GLU A 87 -7.78 7.81 5.02
N ILE A 88 -8.75 7.30 4.29
CA ILE A 88 -8.60 6.78 2.94
C ILE A 88 -9.77 7.22 2.09
N ASN A 89 -9.50 7.73 0.89
CA ASN A 89 -10.52 7.96 -0.11
C ASN A 89 -10.09 7.36 -1.44
N ALA A 90 -11.05 6.76 -2.13
CA ALA A 90 -10.81 6.00 -3.35
C ALA A 90 -11.82 6.37 -4.43
N ASN A 91 -11.32 6.53 -5.66
CA ASN A 91 -12.14 6.68 -6.85
C ASN A 91 -11.90 5.49 -7.76
N HIS A 92 -12.94 4.66 -7.95
CA HIS A 92 -12.89 3.48 -8.83
C HIS A 92 -13.16 3.90 -10.26
N ILE A 93 -12.22 3.61 -11.17
CA ILE A 93 -12.22 4.08 -12.54
C ILE A 93 -12.56 2.96 -13.51
N SER A 94 -12.01 1.77 -13.29
CA SER A 94 -12.32 0.58 -14.09
C SER A 94 -12.39 -0.67 -13.23
N SER A 95 -12.89 -1.76 -13.78
CA SER A 95 -13.24 -2.96 -13.04
C SER A 95 -12.71 -4.20 -13.76
N PRO A 96 -11.44 -4.59 -13.53
CA PRO A 96 -10.90 -5.80 -14.13
C PRO A 96 -11.63 -7.06 -13.64
N THR A 97 -11.65 -8.10 -14.48
CA THR A 97 -12.32 -9.37 -14.24
C THR A 97 -11.36 -10.52 -13.91
N ASP A 98 -10.07 -10.33 -14.19
CA ASP A 98 -9.02 -11.35 -14.01
C ASP A 98 -7.64 -10.70 -13.89
N GLY A 99 -6.59 -11.52 -13.86
CA GLY A 99 -5.22 -11.05 -13.77
C GLY A 99 -4.85 -10.49 -12.41
N HIS A 100 -4.05 -9.43 -12.41
CA HIS A 100 -3.58 -8.74 -11.21
C HIS A 100 -3.83 -7.24 -11.33
N VAL A 101 -3.95 -6.60 -10.18
CA VAL A 101 -3.86 -5.15 -10.04
C VAL A 101 -2.64 -4.77 -9.24
N TYR A 102 -2.02 -3.64 -9.57
CA TYR A 102 -0.78 -3.14 -9.02
C TYR A 102 -1.02 -1.78 -8.39
N ALA A 103 -0.68 -1.64 -7.12
CA ALA A 103 -0.80 -0.39 -6.38
C ALA A 103 0.58 0.23 -6.18
N LYS A 104 0.79 1.42 -6.71
CA LYS A 104 2.01 2.21 -6.53
C LYS A 104 1.76 3.34 -5.54
N ALA A 105 2.35 3.24 -4.36
CA ALA A 105 2.30 4.25 -3.32
C ALA A 105 3.46 5.24 -3.48
N VAL A 106 3.13 6.53 -3.58
CA VAL A 106 4.09 7.64 -3.72
C VAL A 106 3.75 8.70 -2.67
N PRO A 107 4.73 9.26 -1.93
CA PRO A 107 4.43 10.25 -0.90
C PRO A 107 4.00 11.58 -1.51
N VAL A 108 2.99 12.19 -0.90
CA VAL A 108 2.61 13.60 -1.08
C VAL A 108 3.25 14.44 0.01
N HIS A 109 3.29 13.89 1.23
CA HIS A 109 3.85 14.54 2.42
C HIS A 109 4.39 13.50 3.39
N ILE A 110 5.57 13.71 3.92
CA ILE A 110 6.14 12.93 5.01
C ILE A 110 6.56 13.90 6.11
N GLY A 111 5.77 13.96 7.17
CA GLY A 111 5.99 14.82 8.33
C GLY A 111 6.36 14.04 9.59
N GLY A 112 6.59 14.74 10.67
CA GLY A 112 6.92 14.12 11.98
C GLY A 112 5.75 13.38 12.62
N SER A 113 4.51 13.82 12.36
CA SER A 113 3.28 13.28 12.98
C SER A 113 2.37 12.58 11.98
N THR A 114 2.44 12.95 10.70
CA THR A 114 1.56 12.43 9.65
C THR A 114 2.31 12.23 8.35
N SER A 115 1.83 11.32 7.51
CA SER A 115 2.20 11.22 6.11
C SER A 115 0.96 11.05 5.24
N VAL A 116 1.05 11.58 4.01
CA VAL A 116 -0.01 11.51 3.00
C VAL A 116 0.56 10.86 1.75
N TRP A 117 -0.17 9.92 1.20
CA TRP A 117 0.25 9.10 0.07
C TRP A 117 -0.79 9.11 -1.04
N ASN A 118 -0.33 9.28 -2.28
CA ASN A 118 -1.12 8.93 -3.45
C ASN A 118 -0.83 7.49 -3.82
N ILE A 119 -1.89 6.72 -4.10
CA ILE A 119 -1.77 5.32 -4.51
C ILE A 119 -2.56 5.14 -5.79
N ASP A 120 -1.85 4.92 -6.88
CA ASP A 120 -2.44 4.66 -8.19
C ASP A 120 -2.50 3.14 -8.40
N ILE A 121 -3.70 2.60 -8.63
CA ILE A 121 -3.90 1.19 -8.91
C ILE A 121 -4.17 1.01 -10.40
N THR A 122 -3.37 0.20 -11.05
CA THR A 122 -3.47 -0.14 -12.47
C THR A 122 -3.62 -1.64 -12.68
N ASP A 123 -4.14 -2.06 -13.82
CA ASP A 123 -4.14 -3.46 -14.25
C ASP A 123 -2.83 -3.83 -14.99
N GLU A 124 -2.77 -5.06 -15.51
CA GLU A 124 -1.61 -5.58 -16.24
C GLU A 124 -1.33 -4.87 -17.58
N GLN A 125 -2.25 -4.06 -18.08
CA GLN A 125 -2.12 -3.23 -19.28
C GLN A 125 -1.89 -1.74 -18.94
N ASP A 126 -1.51 -1.43 -17.68
CA ASP A 126 -1.32 -0.06 -17.18
C ASP A 126 -2.58 0.81 -17.23
N LYS A 127 -3.75 0.21 -17.37
CA LYS A 127 -5.02 0.93 -17.31
C LYS A 127 -5.37 1.23 -15.87
N ARG A 128 -5.74 2.49 -15.58
CA ARG A 128 -6.13 2.89 -14.22
C ARG A 128 -7.38 2.17 -13.75
N VAL A 129 -7.28 1.53 -12.60
CA VAL A 129 -8.38 0.82 -11.92
C VAL A 129 -8.95 1.68 -10.80
N CYS A 130 -8.08 2.27 -9.98
CA CYS A 130 -8.49 3.06 -8.83
C CYS A 130 -7.43 4.10 -8.51
N PHE A 131 -7.84 5.28 -8.09
CA PHE A 131 -6.94 6.30 -7.55
C PHE A 131 -7.30 6.57 -6.10
N VAL A 132 -6.29 6.52 -5.21
CA VAL A 132 -6.49 6.57 -3.77
C VAL A 132 -5.58 7.62 -3.14
N ARG A 133 -6.12 8.35 -2.16
CA ARG A 133 -5.34 9.11 -1.20
C ARG A 133 -5.45 8.47 0.17
N PHE A 134 -4.32 8.29 0.82
CA PHE A 134 -4.21 7.67 2.13
C PHE A 134 -3.43 8.57 3.07
N THR A 135 -3.92 8.73 4.31
CA THR A 135 -3.26 9.51 5.36
C THR A 135 -2.99 8.62 6.57
N ALA A 136 -1.75 8.61 7.03
CA ALA A 136 -1.32 7.91 8.24
C ALA A 136 -0.91 8.89 9.33
N LEU A 137 -1.32 8.58 10.57
CA LEU A 137 -0.82 9.18 11.79
C LEU A 137 0.39 8.36 12.30
N HIS A 138 1.48 9.04 12.67
CA HIS A 138 2.67 8.42 13.24
C HIS A 138 2.56 8.39 14.77
N LYS A 139 2.19 7.25 15.33
CA LYS A 139 2.05 7.06 16.79
C LYS A 139 3.38 6.61 17.40
N SER A 140 3.72 7.17 18.56
CA SER A 140 4.82 6.67 19.39
C SER A 140 4.37 5.44 20.16
N TYR A 141 5.28 4.48 20.38
CA TYR A 141 5.03 3.43 21.35
C TYR A 141 4.88 4.00 22.77
N PRO A 142 4.06 3.39 23.63
CA PRO A 142 4.01 3.76 25.04
C PRO A 142 5.42 3.71 25.66
N LYS A 143 5.76 4.70 26.46
CA LYS A 143 6.95 4.60 27.29
C LYS A 143 6.69 3.50 28.31
N ASN A 144 7.57 2.52 28.41
CA ASN A 144 7.56 1.59 29.54
C ASN A 144 8.00 2.40 30.76
N ASP A 145 7.09 2.61 31.71
CA ASP A 145 7.41 3.15 33.04
C ASP A 145 8.21 2.14 33.84
#